data_96b4f7077814346530f5bb086c93a90e
#
_entry.id   96b4f7077814346530f5bb086c93a90e
#
_cell.length_a   1.000
_cell.length_b   1.000
_cell.length_c   1.000
_cell.angle_alpha   90.00
_cell.angle_beta   90.00
_cell.angle_gamma   90.00
#
_symmetry.space_group_name_H-M   'P 1'
#
loop_
_entity.id
_entity.type
_entity.pdbx_description
1 polymer ?
#
loop_
_entity_poly.entity_id
_entity_poly.type
_entity_poly.pdbx_seq_one_letter_code
_entity_poly.pdbx_strand_id
1 'polypeptide(L)'
;MTRPSGKLISALFERFEADKPDPRTELNFSNPFTLVVAVALSAQATDVSVNKATGPLFAIASNPHDMLALGEARLMTMISSIGLYRNKAKNVIELSRILIDRYSGEVPLNREALLSLPGVGNKTASVVLNELNIEPAIAVDTHVYRVSHRLGLVGAEANTPDKVEARLMALIPHKWRTRAHHWLILHGRYVCVARKPKCDICIVRDLCPKIGVETLPLL
;
A
#
# COMPACT_ATOMS: atom_id res chain seq x y z
N MET A 1 11.05 -13.32 -21.47
CA MET A 1 9.80 -14.03 -21.09
C MET A 1 8.67 -13.58 -21.98
N THR A 2 7.82 -14.51 -22.46
CA THR A 2 6.61 -14.17 -23.21
C THR A 2 5.62 -13.45 -22.29
N ARG A 3 4.96 -12.41 -22.83
CA ARG A 3 3.92 -11.66 -22.11
C ARG A 3 2.81 -12.62 -21.67
N PRO A 4 2.35 -12.58 -20.40
CA PRO A 4 1.24 -13.42 -19.97
C PRO A 4 0.00 -13.15 -20.83
N SER A 5 -0.73 -14.21 -21.18
CA SER A 5 -1.92 -14.07 -22.03
C SER A 5 -3.05 -13.36 -21.27
N GLY A 6 -3.92 -12.64 -21.99
CA GLY A 6 -5.08 -12.01 -21.37
C GLY A 6 -5.99 -13.00 -20.65
N LYS A 7 -6.09 -14.24 -21.14
CA LYS A 7 -6.84 -15.32 -20.48
C LYS A 7 -6.25 -15.68 -19.12
N LEU A 8 -4.93 -15.78 -19.02
CA LEU A 8 -4.25 -16.07 -17.76
C LEU A 8 -4.47 -14.94 -16.74
N ILE A 9 -4.36 -13.69 -17.18
CA ILE A 9 -4.58 -12.52 -16.32
C ILE A 9 -6.02 -12.51 -15.79
N SER A 10 -7.00 -12.71 -16.65
CA SER A 10 -8.40 -12.79 -16.25
C SER A 10 -8.62 -13.90 -15.22
N ALA A 11 -8.13 -15.11 -15.48
CA ALA A 11 -8.27 -16.23 -14.57
C ALA A 11 -7.62 -15.98 -13.19
N LEU A 12 -6.45 -15.31 -13.15
CA LEU A 12 -5.78 -14.94 -11.89
C LEU A 12 -6.64 -13.97 -11.07
N PHE A 13 -7.09 -12.86 -11.69
CA PHE A 13 -7.82 -11.83 -10.96
C PHE A 13 -9.26 -12.21 -10.63
N GLU A 14 -9.92 -13.05 -11.43
CA GLU A 14 -11.21 -13.66 -11.10
C GLU A 14 -11.14 -14.51 -9.83
N ARG A 15 -10.04 -15.28 -9.65
CA ARG A 15 -9.83 -16.05 -8.41
C ARG A 15 -9.56 -15.17 -7.20
N PHE A 16 -8.75 -14.11 -7.35
CA PHE A 16 -8.56 -13.13 -6.28
C PHE A 16 -9.87 -12.44 -5.90
N GLU A 17 -10.69 -12.06 -6.88
CA GLU A 17 -11.99 -11.44 -6.65
C GLU A 17 -12.98 -12.41 -5.98
N ALA A 18 -12.98 -13.67 -6.37
CA ALA A 18 -13.85 -14.69 -5.77
C ALA A 18 -13.44 -15.01 -4.30
N ASP A 19 -12.14 -15.05 -4.03
CA ASP A 19 -11.61 -15.32 -2.69
C ASP A 19 -11.82 -14.14 -1.73
N LYS A 20 -11.59 -12.91 -2.22
CA LYS A 20 -11.73 -11.68 -1.43
C LYS A 20 -12.34 -10.56 -2.28
N PRO A 21 -13.67 -10.46 -2.35
CA PRO A 21 -14.36 -9.50 -3.23
C PRO A 21 -14.06 -8.03 -2.89
N ASP A 22 -13.86 -7.71 -1.62
CA ASP A 22 -13.59 -6.36 -1.12
C ASP A 22 -12.28 -6.31 -0.30
N PRO A 23 -11.12 -6.38 -0.97
CA PRO A 23 -9.84 -6.26 -0.30
C PRO A 23 -9.57 -4.80 0.06
N ARG A 24 -9.15 -4.54 1.31
CA ARG A 24 -8.86 -3.19 1.82
C ARG A 24 -7.49 -3.13 2.48
N THR A 25 -7.01 -1.92 2.71
CA THR A 25 -5.84 -1.70 3.56
C THR A 25 -6.07 -2.26 4.97
N GLU A 26 -4.99 -2.69 5.62
CA GLU A 26 -5.03 -3.11 7.02
C GLU A 26 -4.76 -1.93 7.99
N LEU A 27 -4.51 -0.73 7.45
CA LEU A 27 -4.40 0.50 8.24
C LEU A 27 -5.78 0.98 8.68
N ASN A 28 -5.89 1.38 9.94
CA ASN A 28 -7.12 1.97 10.50
C ASN A 28 -7.15 3.46 10.24
N PHE A 29 -8.23 3.94 9.63
CA PHE A 29 -8.49 5.36 9.40
C PHE A 29 -10.00 5.63 9.40
N SER A 30 -10.40 6.89 9.60
CA SER A 30 -11.80 7.31 9.65
C SER A 30 -12.15 8.37 8.59
N ASN A 31 -11.15 9.05 8.02
CA ASN A 31 -11.30 10.10 7.03
C ASN A 31 -10.04 10.25 6.18
N PRO A 32 -10.03 11.06 5.11
CA PRO A 32 -8.87 11.26 4.26
C PRO A 32 -7.62 11.74 5.00
N PHE A 33 -7.75 12.60 6.01
CA PHE A 33 -6.62 13.09 6.79
C PHE A 33 -5.95 11.95 7.59
N THR A 34 -6.74 11.19 8.34
CA THR A 34 -6.21 10.05 9.11
C THR A 34 -5.62 8.97 8.22
N LEU A 35 -6.16 8.79 7.00
CA LEU A 35 -5.57 7.91 5.99
C LEU A 35 -4.16 8.39 5.57
N VAL A 36 -4.02 9.67 5.17
CA VAL A 36 -2.71 10.23 4.78
C VAL A 36 -1.70 10.07 5.90
N VAL A 37 -2.09 10.40 7.14
CA VAL A 37 -1.21 10.26 8.32
C VAL A 37 -0.83 8.80 8.54
N ALA A 38 -1.80 7.86 8.54
CA ALA A 38 -1.53 6.46 8.73
C ALA A 38 -0.56 5.90 7.67
N VAL A 39 -0.78 6.23 6.38
CA VAL A 39 0.08 5.79 5.29
C VAL A 39 1.48 6.42 5.39
N ALA A 40 1.60 7.71 5.75
CA ALA A 40 2.90 8.35 5.96
C ALA A 40 3.66 7.71 7.14
N LEU A 41 2.96 7.35 8.22
CA LEU A 41 3.54 6.67 9.37
C LEU A 41 3.92 5.21 9.06
N SER A 42 3.30 4.55 8.08
CA SER A 42 3.58 3.16 7.72
C SER A 42 4.90 2.95 6.95
N ALA A 43 5.55 4.01 6.49
CA ALA A 43 6.85 3.91 5.85
C ALA A 43 7.87 3.22 6.78
N GLN A 44 8.41 2.06 6.35
CA GLN A 44 9.32 1.22 7.14
C GLN A 44 8.76 0.78 8.52
N ALA A 45 7.45 0.61 8.62
CA ALA A 45 6.78 0.12 9.82
C ALA A 45 5.70 -0.90 9.43
N THR A 46 5.28 -1.76 10.36
CA THR A 46 4.17 -2.70 10.13
C THR A 46 2.84 -2.01 10.40
N ASP A 47 1.79 -2.39 9.65
CA ASP A 47 0.45 -1.83 9.84
C ASP A 47 -0.05 -2.06 11.28
N VAL A 48 0.29 -3.19 11.89
CA VAL A 48 -0.02 -3.49 13.30
C VAL A 48 0.60 -2.46 14.25
N SER A 49 1.88 -2.10 14.05
CA SER A 49 2.55 -1.10 14.89
C SER A 49 1.99 0.30 14.67
N VAL A 50 1.64 0.63 13.42
CA VAL A 50 0.99 1.89 13.09
C VAL A 50 -0.38 1.98 13.74
N ASN A 51 -1.23 0.98 13.56
CA ASN A 51 -2.59 0.96 14.13
C ASN A 51 -2.57 1.08 15.67
N LYS A 52 -1.59 0.42 16.32
CA LYS A 52 -1.42 0.53 17.78
C LYS A 52 -1.11 1.96 18.23
N ALA A 53 -0.28 2.68 17.47
CA ALA A 53 0.08 4.06 17.77
C ALA A 53 -1.00 5.07 17.35
N THR A 54 -1.65 4.84 16.21
CA THR A 54 -2.63 5.79 15.65
C THR A 54 -4.02 5.65 16.30
N GLY A 55 -4.37 4.53 16.88
CA GLY A 55 -5.66 4.38 17.59
C GLY A 55 -5.88 5.45 18.66
N PRO A 56 -5.00 5.56 19.68
CA PRO A 56 -5.08 6.64 20.68
C PRO A 56 -4.88 8.04 20.08
N LEU A 57 -4.04 8.19 19.04
CA LEU A 57 -3.77 9.45 18.39
C LEU A 57 -5.01 9.98 17.69
N PHE A 58 -5.67 9.18 16.86
CA PHE A 58 -6.84 9.60 16.09
C PHE A 58 -8.09 9.82 16.94
N ALA A 59 -8.13 9.26 18.16
CA ALA A 59 -9.18 9.57 19.13
C ALA A 59 -9.15 11.02 19.62
N ILE A 60 -7.99 11.70 19.54
CA ILE A 60 -7.82 13.08 20.04
C ILE A 60 -7.39 14.07 18.95
N ALA A 61 -6.91 13.59 17.81
CA ALA A 61 -6.43 14.44 16.71
C ALA A 61 -6.75 13.77 15.36
N SER A 62 -7.99 13.86 14.94
CA SER A 62 -8.50 13.25 13.70
C SER A 62 -8.61 14.23 12.52
N ASN A 63 -8.17 15.46 12.67
CA ASN A 63 -8.12 16.48 11.63
C ASN A 63 -6.85 17.34 11.77
N PRO A 64 -6.50 18.18 10.77
CA PRO A 64 -5.27 18.98 10.79
C PRO A 64 -5.22 19.99 11.95
N HIS A 65 -6.34 20.58 12.34
CA HIS A 65 -6.37 21.57 13.44
C HIS A 65 -6.05 20.94 14.79
N ASP A 66 -6.69 19.81 15.11
CA ASP A 66 -6.41 19.05 16.34
C ASP A 66 -4.96 18.53 16.37
N MET A 67 -4.43 18.11 15.20
CA MET A 67 -3.06 17.65 15.10
C MET A 67 -2.04 18.77 15.38
N LEU A 68 -2.28 19.99 14.88
CA LEU A 68 -1.45 21.15 15.22
C LEU A 68 -1.58 21.54 16.70
N ALA A 69 -2.78 21.52 17.25
CA ALA A 69 -3.03 21.83 18.65
C ALA A 69 -2.36 20.81 19.59
N LEU A 70 -2.27 19.53 19.17
CA LEU A 70 -1.53 18.47 19.88
C LEU A 70 -0.04 18.80 20.02
N GLY A 71 0.54 19.34 18.96
CA GLY A 71 1.95 19.73 18.89
C GLY A 71 2.93 18.56 18.68
N GLU A 72 4.10 18.91 18.15
CA GLU A 72 5.12 17.94 17.74
C GLU A 72 5.62 17.06 18.90
N ALA A 73 5.87 17.64 20.06
CA ALA A 73 6.44 16.90 21.20
C ALA A 73 5.50 15.80 21.71
N ARG A 74 4.19 16.09 21.80
CA ARG A 74 3.19 15.10 22.21
C ARG A 74 2.97 14.05 21.15
N LEU A 75 2.93 14.45 19.87
CA LEU A 75 2.84 13.53 18.74
C LEU A 75 4.04 12.56 18.74
N MET A 76 5.28 13.06 18.89
CA MET A 76 6.49 12.21 19.00
C MET A 76 6.35 11.15 20.10
N THR A 77 5.83 11.54 21.26
CA THR A 77 5.62 10.59 22.37
C THR A 77 4.63 9.49 21.98
N MET A 78 3.51 9.85 21.35
CA MET A 78 2.46 8.91 20.98
C MET A 78 2.89 7.91 19.89
N ILE A 79 3.75 8.32 18.96
CA ILE A 79 4.23 7.46 17.86
C ILE A 79 5.66 6.93 18.10
N SER A 80 6.20 7.02 19.30
CA SER A 80 7.58 6.65 19.64
C SER A 80 7.94 5.18 19.34
N SER A 81 6.94 4.31 19.29
CA SER A 81 7.10 2.90 18.89
C SER A 81 7.31 2.69 17.39
N ILE A 82 7.10 3.72 16.57
CA ILE A 82 7.26 3.66 15.11
C ILE A 82 8.69 4.11 14.75
N GLY A 83 9.36 3.36 13.86
CA GLY A 83 10.68 3.75 13.37
C GLY A 83 10.69 5.15 12.73
N LEU A 84 11.77 5.91 12.93
CA LEU A 84 11.94 7.27 12.43
C LEU A 84 10.89 8.27 12.96
N TYR A 85 10.30 8.01 14.11
CA TYR A 85 9.18 8.75 14.67
C TYR A 85 9.41 10.26 14.78
N ARG A 86 10.64 10.73 15.03
CA ARG A 86 10.96 12.17 15.12
C ARG A 86 10.70 12.88 13.80
N ASN A 87 11.26 12.36 12.70
CA ASN A 87 11.05 12.93 11.37
C ASN A 87 9.60 12.78 10.92
N LYS A 88 8.96 11.67 11.26
CA LYS A 88 7.54 11.44 10.95
C LYS A 88 6.64 12.42 11.70
N ALA A 89 6.89 12.68 12.99
CA ALA A 89 6.14 13.68 13.75
C ALA A 89 6.28 15.09 13.14
N LYS A 90 7.52 15.51 12.86
CA LYS A 90 7.76 16.78 12.18
C LYS A 90 7.00 16.89 10.85
N ASN A 91 7.06 15.85 10.02
CA ASN A 91 6.36 15.82 8.73
C ASN A 91 4.84 15.91 8.90
N VAL A 92 4.26 15.19 9.87
CA VAL A 92 2.81 15.20 10.12
C VAL A 92 2.34 16.57 10.63
N ILE A 93 3.09 17.24 11.48
CA ILE A 93 2.78 18.59 11.94
C ILE A 93 2.85 19.58 10.78
N GLU A 94 3.91 19.52 9.97
CA GLU A 94 4.06 20.44 8.82
C GLU A 94 3.03 20.17 7.73
N LEU A 95 2.74 18.88 7.44
CA LEU A 95 1.64 18.49 6.56
C LEU A 95 0.31 19.09 7.03
N SER A 96 0.01 19.00 8.33
CA SER A 96 -1.22 19.53 8.90
C SER A 96 -1.31 21.05 8.74
N ARG A 97 -0.18 21.78 8.93
CA ARG A 97 -0.11 23.23 8.69
C ARG A 97 -0.40 23.57 7.23
N ILE A 98 0.26 22.87 6.29
CA ILE A 98 0.04 23.11 4.85
C ILE A 98 -1.41 22.82 4.45
N LEU A 99 -2.03 21.78 5.01
CA LEU A 99 -3.44 21.48 4.74
C LEU A 99 -4.35 22.64 5.19
N ILE A 100 -4.10 23.23 6.34
CA ILE A 100 -4.88 24.39 6.82
C ILE A 100 -4.62 25.59 5.94
N ASP A 101 -3.36 25.93 5.70
CA ASP A 101 -2.97 27.18 5.04
C ASP A 101 -3.35 27.22 3.55
N ARG A 102 -3.30 26.07 2.85
CA ARG A 102 -3.48 26.01 1.40
C ARG A 102 -4.73 25.27 0.95
N TYR A 103 -5.28 24.41 1.79
CA TYR A 103 -6.37 23.50 1.42
C TYR A 103 -7.56 23.57 2.39
N SER A 104 -7.65 24.65 3.20
CA SER A 104 -8.75 24.86 4.16
C SER A 104 -8.96 23.69 5.15
N GLY A 105 -7.90 22.97 5.48
CA GLY A 105 -7.94 21.79 6.35
C GLY A 105 -8.33 20.47 5.66
N GLU A 106 -8.57 20.49 4.35
CA GLU A 106 -8.96 19.32 3.58
C GLU A 106 -7.76 18.66 2.89
N VAL A 107 -7.83 17.36 2.66
CA VAL A 107 -6.82 16.63 1.90
C VAL A 107 -7.07 16.82 0.40
N PRO A 108 -6.08 17.32 -0.37
CA PRO A 108 -6.23 17.48 -1.81
C PRO A 108 -6.30 16.11 -2.50
N LEU A 109 -7.31 15.93 -3.37
CA LEU A 109 -7.56 14.67 -4.07
C LEU A 109 -6.87 14.60 -5.44
N ASN A 110 -5.64 15.11 -5.53
CA ASN A 110 -4.82 15.00 -6.74
C ASN A 110 -3.36 14.69 -6.38
N ARG A 111 -2.68 14.01 -7.27
CA ARG A 111 -1.31 13.51 -7.06
C ARG A 111 -0.29 14.62 -6.81
N GLU A 112 -0.32 15.67 -7.62
CA GLU A 112 0.66 16.77 -7.54
C GLU A 112 0.59 17.47 -6.17
N ALA A 113 -0.61 17.80 -5.73
CA ALA A 113 -0.82 18.44 -4.43
C ALA A 113 -0.44 17.50 -3.26
N LEU A 114 -0.77 16.20 -3.35
CA LEU A 114 -0.34 15.23 -2.34
C LEU A 114 1.19 15.12 -2.25
N LEU A 115 1.89 15.10 -3.38
CA LEU A 115 3.36 15.03 -3.42
C LEU A 115 4.02 16.29 -2.86
N SER A 116 3.33 17.43 -2.81
CA SER A 116 3.84 18.65 -2.18
C SER A 116 3.84 18.60 -0.65
N LEU A 117 3.14 17.61 -0.05
CA LEU A 117 3.02 17.47 1.39
C LEU A 117 4.24 16.75 2.00
N PRO A 118 4.80 17.25 3.11
CA PRO A 118 5.92 16.59 3.80
C PRO A 118 5.60 15.16 4.20
N GLY A 119 6.51 14.24 3.90
CA GLY A 119 6.34 12.81 4.20
C GLY A 119 5.45 12.04 3.23
N VAL A 120 4.93 12.70 2.18
CA VAL A 120 4.14 12.07 1.12
C VAL A 120 5.00 11.91 -0.14
N GLY A 121 5.46 10.68 -0.39
CA GLY A 121 6.13 10.29 -1.63
C GLY A 121 5.18 9.65 -2.62
N ASN A 122 5.69 9.25 -3.81
CA ASN A 122 4.88 8.60 -4.86
C ASN A 122 4.07 7.41 -4.33
N LYS A 123 4.69 6.54 -3.54
CA LYS A 123 3.99 5.38 -2.97
C LYS A 123 2.85 5.80 -2.04
N THR A 124 3.08 6.77 -1.15
CA THR A 124 2.05 7.28 -0.23
C THR A 124 0.88 7.89 -1.01
N ALA A 125 1.17 8.74 -2.00
CA ALA A 125 0.15 9.35 -2.86
C ALA A 125 -0.66 8.28 -3.61
N SER A 126 0.01 7.27 -4.20
CA SER A 126 -0.65 6.16 -4.89
C SER A 126 -1.59 5.38 -3.96
N VAL A 127 -1.16 5.06 -2.73
CA VAL A 127 -2.01 4.36 -1.77
C VAL A 127 -3.22 5.21 -1.37
N VAL A 128 -3.01 6.49 -1.06
CA VAL A 128 -4.09 7.40 -0.64
C VAL A 128 -5.12 7.56 -1.76
N LEU A 129 -4.70 7.87 -2.98
CA LEU A 129 -5.61 8.07 -4.11
C LEU A 129 -6.37 6.80 -4.49
N ASN A 130 -5.70 5.64 -4.41
CA ASN A 130 -6.33 4.36 -4.67
C ASN A 130 -7.36 4.00 -3.60
N GLU A 131 -7.04 4.20 -2.31
CA GLU A 131 -7.95 3.90 -1.19
C GLU A 131 -9.19 4.79 -1.18
N LEU A 132 -9.03 6.05 -1.59
CA LEU A 132 -10.13 7.01 -1.77
C LEU A 132 -10.88 6.84 -3.10
N ASN A 133 -10.54 5.85 -3.93
CA ASN A 133 -11.13 5.58 -5.25
C ASN A 133 -11.04 6.78 -6.23
N ILE A 134 -10.03 7.61 -6.10
CA ILE A 134 -9.79 8.78 -6.97
C ILE A 134 -8.99 8.39 -8.21
N GLU A 135 -7.89 7.66 -8.00
CA GLU A 135 -6.99 7.22 -9.06
C GLU A 135 -6.58 5.77 -8.79
N PRO A 136 -6.93 4.83 -9.66
CA PRO A 136 -6.44 3.46 -9.54
C PRO A 136 -4.92 3.42 -9.61
N ALA A 137 -4.27 2.90 -8.58
CA ALA A 137 -2.82 2.77 -8.52
C ALA A 137 -2.41 1.45 -7.88
N ILE A 138 -1.28 0.91 -8.31
CA ILE A 138 -0.72 -0.32 -7.75
C ILE A 138 0.62 0.03 -7.12
N ALA A 139 0.58 0.59 -5.92
CA ALA A 139 1.79 0.96 -5.19
C ALA A 139 2.66 -0.29 -4.93
N VAL A 140 3.85 -0.30 -5.49
CA VAL A 140 4.73 -1.47 -5.46
C VAL A 140 5.63 -1.44 -4.23
N ASP A 141 5.33 -2.32 -3.28
CA ASP A 141 6.19 -2.65 -2.16
C ASP A 141 6.93 -3.98 -2.40
N THR A 142 7.67 -4.46 -1.41
CA THR A 142 8.39 -5.74 -1.51
C THR A 142 7.47 -6.94 -1.70
N HIS A 143 6.21 -6.88 -1.23
CA HIS A 143 5.23 -7.95 -1.40
C HIS A 143 4.69 -7.95 -2.82
N VAL A 144 4.19 -6.81 -3.29
CA VAL A 144 3.69 -6.65 -4.66
C VAL A 144 4.79 -6.96 -5.68
N TYR A 145 6.00 -6.45 -5.48
CA TYR A 145 7.16 -6.74 -6.33
C TYR A 145 7.40 -8.25 -6.46
N ARG A 146 7.55 -8.93 -5.34
CA ARG A 146 7.80 -10.38 -5.30
C ARG A 146 6.68 -11.21 -5.93
N VAL A 147 5.43 -10.92 -5.57
CA VAL A 147 4.26 -11.66 -6.08
C VAL A 147 4.14 -11.49 -7.58
N SER A 148 4.31 -10.27 -8.09
CA SER A 148 4.20 -9.98 -9.52
C SER A 148 5.23 -10.73 -10.36
N HIS A 149 6.48 -10.86 -9.87
CA HIS A 149 7.50 -11.67 -10.54
C HIS A 149 7.19 -13.16 -10.45
N ARG A 150 6.82 -13.67 -9.28
CA ARG A 150 6.53 -15.10 -9.08
C ARG A 150 5.33 -15.59 -9.89
N LEU A 151 4.32 -14.73 -10.05
CA LEU A 151 3.14 -15.00 -10.89
C LEU A 151 3.43 -14.81 -12.39
N GLY A 152 4.61 -14.34 -12.78
CA GLY A 152 4.95 -14.07 -14.18
C GLY A 152 4.17 -12.90 -14.78
N LEU A 153 3.59 -12.02 -13.95
CA LEU A 153 2.92 -10.78 -14.42
C LEU A 153 3.92 -9.79 -14.99
N VAL A 154 5.13 -9.78 -14.46
CA VAL A 154 6.25 -8.95 -14.90
C VAL A 154 7.48 -9.82 -15.13
N GLY A 155 8.33 -9.44 -16.08
CA GLY A 155 9.60 -10.08 -16.34
C GLY A 155 10.77 -9.42 -15.60
N ALA A 156 11.99 -9.96 -15.78
CA ALA A 156 13.21 -9.47 -15.14
C ALA A 156 13.58 -8.04 -15.54
N GLU A 157 13.08 -7.54 -16.67
CA GLU A 157 13.27 -6.16 -17.14
C GLU A 157 12.59 -5.13 -16.25
N ALA A 158 11.51 -5.53 -15.54
CA ALA A 158 10.83 -4.71 -14.56
C ALA A 158 11.53 -4.79 -13.19
N ASN A 159 12.76 -4.30 -13.13
CA ASN A 159 13.67 -4.43 -11.98
C ASN A 159 13.60 -3.28 -10.97
N THR A 160 12.69 -2.34 -11.13
CA THR A 160 12.39 -1.26 -10.18
C THR A 160 10.91 -1.22 -9.85
N PRO A 161 10.50 -0.71 -8.67
CA PRO A 161 9.09 -0.55 -8.32
C PRO A 161 8.29 0.19 -9.38
N ASP A 162 8.80 1.29 -9.93
CA ASP A 162 8.11 2.09 -10.95
C ASP A 162 7.87 1.31 -12.24
N LYS A 163 8.85 0.52 -12.68
CA LYS A 163 8.70 -0.33 -13.85
C LYS A 163 7.67 -1.45 -13.63
N VAL A 164 7.64 -2.01 -12.43
CA VAL A 164 6.63 -3.01 -12.04
C VAL A 164 5.25 -2.38 -12.01
N GLU A 165 5.08 -1.21 -11.40
CA GLU A 165 3.81 -0.48 -11.38
C GLU A 165 3.32 -0.19 -12.79
N ALA A 166 4.14 0.44 -13.63
CA ALA A 166 3.80 0.75 -15.02
C ALA A 166 3.36 -0.52 -15.79
N ARG A 167 4.07 -1.63 -15.59
CA ARG A 167 3.75 -2.88 -16.24
C ARG A 167 2.44 -3.49 -15.75
N LEU A 168 2.17 -3.49 -14.44
CA LEU A 168 0.93 -3.97 -13.85
C LEU A 168 -0.26 -3.11 -14.29
N MET A 169 -0.11 -1.78 -14.29
CA MET A 169 -1.15 -0.85 -14.76
C MET A 169 -1.49 -1.05 -16.24
N ALA A 170 -0.51 -1.37 -17.08
CA ALA A 170 -0.74 -1.69 -18.50
C ALA A 170 -1.34 -3.08 -18.72
N LEU A 171 -1.12 -4.01 -17.79
CA LEU A 171 -1.49 -5.41 -17.94
C LEU A 171 -2.88 -5.72 -17.38
N ILE A 172 -3.18 -5.15 -16.18
CA ILE A 172 -4.39 -5.47 -15.43
C ILE A 172 -5.58 -4.70 -15.99
N PRO A 173 -6.70 -5.37 -16.33
CA PRO A 173 -7.92 -4.73 -16.78
C PRO A 173 -8.42 -3.67 -15.80
N HIS A 174 -8.96 -2.57 -16.31
CA HIS A 174 -9.38 -1.40 -15.53
C HIS A 174 -10.28 -1.76 -14.35
N LYS A 175 -11.22 -2.69 -14.56
CA LYS A 175 -12.19 -3.14 -13.53
C LYS A 175 -11.54 -3.68 -12.25
N TRP A 176 -10.29 -4.13 -12.30
CA TRP A 176 -9.58 -4.71 -11.16
C TRP A 176 -8.46 -3.84 -10.60
N ARG A 177 -8.04 -2.75 -11.29
CA ARG A 177 -6.85 -1.97 -10.91
C ARG A 177 -6.88 -1.46 -9.47
N THR A 178 -8.00 -0.90 -9.03
CA THR A 178 -8.15 -0.39 -7.66
C THR A 178 -7.96 -1.49 -6.62
N ARG A 179 -8.53 -2.68 -6.85
CA ARG A 179 -8.44 -3.81 -5.92
C ARG A 179 -7.16 -4.64 -6.07
N ALA A 180 -6.52 -4.61 -7.24
CA ALA A 180 -5.34 -5.41 -7.56
C ALA A 180 -4.17 -5.15 -6.59
N HIS A 181 -3.95 -3.90 -6.17
CA HIS A 181 -2.95 -3.55 -5.17
C HIS A 181 -3.14 -4.37 -3.88
N HIS A 182 -4.35 -4.37 -3.34
CA HIS A 182 -4.66 -5.05 -2.09
C HIS A 182 -4.58 -6.58 -2.22
N TRP A 183 -5.08 -7.16 -3.32
CA TRP A 183 -4.92 -8.59 -3.55
C TRP A 183 -3.46 -9.01 -3.59
N LEU A 184 -2.63 -8.29 -4.34
CA LEU A 184 -1.21 -8.64 -4.48
C LEU A 184 -0.44 -8.47 -3.16
N ILE A 185 -0.70 -7.39 -2.40
CA ILE A 185 -0.03 -7.16 -1.12
C ILE A 185 -0.46 -8.19 -0.06
N LEU A 186 -1.77 -8.45 0.08
CA LEU A 186 -2.30 -9.42 1.04
C LEU A 186 -1.85 -10.85 0.70
N HIS A 187 -1.90 -11.22 -0.59
CA HIS A 187 -1.38 -12.51 -1.05
C HIS A 187 0.12 -12.65 -0.74
N GLY A 188 0.89 -11.60 -0.90
CA GLY A 188 2.31 -11.58 -0.56
C GLY A 188 2.58 -11.65 0.94
N ARG A 189 1.72 -11.08 1.76
CA ARG A 189 1.84 -11.12 3.23
C ARG A 189 1.52 -12.48 3.80
N TYR A 190 0.47 -13.13 3.31
CA TYR A 190 -0.14 -14.27 4.01
C TYR A 190 0.06 -15.62 3.30
N VAL A 191 0.20 -15.63 1.98
CA VAL A 191 0.32 -16.85 1.17
C VAL A 191 1.68 -16.94 0.46
N CYS A 192 1.97 -16.03 -0.46
CA CYS A 192 3.20 -16.02 -1.23
C CYS A 192 4.34 -15.31 -0.48
N VAL A 193 4.60 -15.73 0.76
CA VAL A 193 5.63 -15.17 1.64
C VAL A 193 7.04 -15.34 1.06
N ALA A 194 8.01 -14.53 1.54
CA ALA A 194 9.36 -14.51 0.97
C ALA A 194 10.07 -15.87 1.08
N ARG A 195 10.07 -16.44 2.28
CA ARG A 195 10.66 -17.77 2.55
C ARG A 195 9.54 -18.79 2.70
N LYS A 196 9.67 -19.95 2.03
CA LYS A 196 8.69 -21.05 2.09
C LYS A 196 7.25 -20.62 1.80
N PRO A 197 6.95 -20.12 0.58
CA PRO A 197 5.60 -19.71 0.22
C PRO A 197 4.62 -20.88 0.38
N LYS A 198 3.41 -20.58 0.84
CA LYS A 198 2.37 -21.58 1.13
C LYS A 198 1.66 -22.00 -0.17
N CYS A 199 2.39 -22.62 -1.10
CA CYS A 199 1.86 -22.99 -2.41
C CYS A 199 0.72 -24.02 -2.32
N ASP A 200 0.66 -24.81 -1.27
CA ASP A 200 -0.36 -25.86 -1.11
C ASP A 200 -1.76 -25.30 -0.96
N ILE A 201 -1.89 -24.15 -0.29
CA ILE A 201 -3.16 -23.45 -0.08
C ILE A 201 -3.38 -22.27 -1.03
N CYS A 202 -2.47 -22.07 -2.02
CA CYS A 202 -2.52 -20.93 -2.92
C CYS A 202 -3.64 -21.10 -3.95
N ILE A 203 -4.60 -20.17 -3.97
CA ILE A 203 -5.76 -20.17 -4.87
C ILE A 203 -5.41 -20.08 -6.36
N VAL A 204 -4.19 -19.64 -6.69
CA VAL A 204 -3.69 -19.49 -8.06
C VAL A 204 -2.52 -20.44 -8.36
N ARG A 205 -2.37 -21.52 -7.56
CA ARG A 205 -1.26 -22.47 -7.64
C ARG A 205 -1.05 -23.07 -9.03
N ASP A 206 -2.12 -23.47 -9.68
CA ASP A 206 -2.13 -24.11 -11.00
C ASP A 206 -1.88 -23.14 -12.16
N LEU A 207 -2.14 -21.85 -11.94
CA LEU A 207 -1.88 -20.77 -12.89
C LEU A 207 -0.48 -20.16 -12.73
N CYS A 208 0.18 -20.40 -11.59
CA CYS A 208 1.42 -19.76 -11.21
C CYS A 208 2.65 -20.51 -11.80
N PRO A 209 3.52 -19.81 -12.57
CA PRO A 209 4.78 -20.41 -13.06
C PRO A 209 5.84 -20.56 -11.96
N LYS A 210 5.61 -20.06 -10.75
CA LYS A 210 6.47 -20.18 -9.56
C LYS A 210 7.90 -19.67 -9.77
N ILE A 211 8.06 -18.58 -10.50
CA ILE A 211 9.37 -18.01 -10.83
C ILE A 211 10.12 -17.66 -9.54
N GLY A 212 11.34 -18.19 -9.36
CA GLY A 212 12.17 -17.95 -8.17
C GLY A 212 11.62 -18.56 -6.87
N VAL A 213 10.72 -19.54 -6.98
CA VAL A 213 10.30 -20.37 -5.85
C VAL A 213 11.09 -21.67 -5.91
N GLU A 214 11.93 -21.89 -4.90
CA GLU A 214 12.59 -23.19 -4.75
C GLU A 214 11.52 -24.25 -4.47
N THR A 215 11.33 -25.16 -5.42
CA THR A 215 10.55 -26.38 -5.18
C THR A 215 11.42 -27.31 -4.36
N LEU A 216 11.13 -27.42 -3.06
CA LEU A 216 11.67 -28.55 -2.30
C LEU A 216 11.21 -29.85 -3.02
N PRO A 217 12.13 -30.78 -3.33
CA PRO A 217 11.70 -32.06 -3.85
C PRO A 217 10.70 -32.70 -2.88
N LEU A 218 9.61 -33.21 -3.41
CA LEU A 218 8.68 -34.05 -2.65
C LEU A 218 9.47 -35.26 -2.15
N LEU A 219 9.71 -35.34 -0.83
CA LEU A 219 10.21 -36.54 -0.18
C LEU A 219 9.15 -37.64 -0.21
#